data_af1d0139fa95a882086144b54a0c721c
#
_entry.id   af1d0139fa95a882086144b54a0c721c
#
_cell.length_a   1.000
_cell.length_b   1.000
_cell.length_c   1.000
_cell.angle_alpha   90.00
_cell.angle_beta   90.00
_cell.angle_gamma   90.00
#
_symmetry.space_group_name_H-M   'P 1'
#
loop_
_entity.id
_entity.type
_entity.pdbx_description
1 polymer ?
#
loop_
_entity_poly.entity_id
_entity_poly.type
_entity_poly.pdbx_seq_one_letter_code
_entity_poly.pdbx_strand_id
1 'polypeptide(L)'
;TNPNDFEPKRFGEERAAHKTQFAYLAFGGGMHACMGQQFGLLQVKVIMSILFRNFKFESVDGVFPDPDYTAMVVGPKTHLRVKYTKLPNAFV
;
A
#
# COMPACT_ATOMS: atom_id res chain seq x y z
N THR A 1 15.92 5.42 12.01
CA THR A 1 14.98 5.47 10.88
C THR A 1 13.69 6.07 11.37
N ASN A 2 13.22 7.10 10.70
CA ASN A 2 11.96 7.75 11.05
C ASN A 2 10.78 6.81 10.71
N PRO A 3 9.99 6.35 11.68
CA PRO A 3 8.89 5.42 11.41
C PRO A 3 7.75 6.06 10.60
N ASN A 4 7.65 7.38 10.62
CA ASN A 4 6.60 8.13 9.94
C ASN A 4 6.92 8.46 8.48
N ASP A 5 8.16 8.22 8.03
CA ASP A 5 8.53 8.47 6.64
C ASP A 5 8.03 7.36 5.72
N PHE A 6 7.42 7.75 4.61
CA PHE A 6 7.11 6.82 3.53
C PHE A 6 8.39 6.42 2.80
N GLU A 7 8.99 5.33 3.23
CA GLU A 7 10.27 4.83 2.71
C GLU A 7 10.15 3.36 2.26
N PRO A 8 9.71 3.08 1.04
CA PRO A 8 9.58 1.71 0.54
C PRO A 8 10.88 0.90 0.59
N LYS A 9 12.04 1.54 0.49
CA LYS A 9 13.37 0.90 0.56
C LYS A 9 13.64 0.20 1.89
N ARG A 10 12.89 0.51 2.97
CA ARG A 10 13.03 -0.22 4.25
C ARG A 10 12.69 -1.70 4.14
N PHE A 11 11.91 -2.08 3.13
CA PHE A 11 11.55 -3.48 2.82
C PHE A 11 12.49 -4.12 1.79
N GLY A 12 13.44 -3.36 1.24
CA GLY A 12 14.44 -3.85 0.31
C GLY A 12 15.46 -4.77 0.97
N GLU A 13 16.23 -5.49 0.16
CA GLU A 13 17.19 -6.49 0.60
C GLU A 13 18.25 -5.95 1.58
N GLU A 14 18.72 -4.73 1.35
CA GLU A 14 19.76 -4.09 2.16
C GLU A 14 19.32 -3.84 3.62
N ARG A 15 18.06 -3.51 3.83
CA ARG A 15 17.54 -3.16 5.16
C ARG A 15 16.62 -4.22 5.72
N ALA A 16 15.82 -4.86 4.88
CA ALA A 16 14.97 -6.00 5.20
C ALA A 16 14.27 -5.92 6.58
N ALA A 17 13.80 -4.73 6.97
CA ALA A 17 13.26 -4.46 8.30
C ALA A 17 12.10 -5.43 8.68
N HIS A 18 11.34 -5.90 7.68
CA HIS A 18 10.26 -6.86 7.85
C HIS A 18 10.71 -8.29 8.20
N LYS A 19 12.00 -8.61 7.99
CA LYS A 19 12.55 -9.95 8.32
C LYS A 19 12.91 -10.10 9.79
N THR A 20 13.02 -9.00 10.55
CA THR A 20 13.19 -9.07 11.99
C THR A 20 11.90 -9.58 12.62
N GLN A 21 12.02 -10.61 13.46
CA GLN A 21 10.87 -11.24 14.10
C GLN A 21 10.00 -10.21 14.83
N PHE A 22 8.71 -10.21 14.54
CA PHE A 22 7.71 -9.29 15.09
C PHE A 22 7.91 -7.79 14.82
N ALA A 23 8.87 -7.39 13.99
CA ALA A 23 9.03 -5.99 13.60
C ALA A 23 7.98 -5.51 12.58
N TYR A 24 7.30 -6.44 11.91
CA TYR A 24 6.25 -6.16 10.94
C TYR A 24 5.07 -7.11 11.14
N LEU A 25 3.97 -6.57 11.64
CA LEU A 25 2.77 -7.35 12.01
C LEU A 25 1.51 -6.96 11.23
N ALA A 26 1.67 -6.41 10.01
CA ALA A 26 0.52 -5.98 9.20
C ALA A 26 -0.50 -7.09 8.92
N PHE A 27 -0.07 -8.36 8.98
CA PHE A 27 -0.92 -9.53 8.78
C PHE A 27 -0.94 -10.46 10.01
N GLY A 28 -0.60 -9.93 11.17
CA GLY A 28 -0.47 -10.73 12.39
C GLY A 28 0.79 -11.60 12.41
N GLY A 29 0.85 -12.54 13.34
CA GLY A 29 2.01 -13.43 13.50
C GLY A 29 1.69 -14.69 14.26
N GLY A 30 2.54 -15.71 14.15
CA GLY A 30 2.37 -17.01 14.79
C GLY A 30 1.06 -17.70 14.40
N MET A 31 0.34 -18.25 15.36
CA MET A 31 -0.95 -18.93 15.14
C MET A 31 -2.08 -17.98 14.69
N HIS A 32 -1.90 -16.68 14.85
CA HIS A 32 -2.86 -15.66 14.46
C HIS A 32 -2.48 -14.95 13.16
N ALA A 33 -1.57 -15.52 12.38
CA ALA A 33 -1.21 -14.99 11.06
C ALA A 33 -2.40 -15.05 10.09
N CYS A 34 -2.57 -14.03 9.29
CA CYS A 34 -3.64 -13.95 8.30
C CYS A 34 -3.45 -15.02 7.21
N MET A 35 -4.38 -15.95 7.10
CA MET A 35 -4.36 -16.99 6.05
C MET A 35 -4.53 -16.40 4.64
N GLY A 36 -5.20 -15.25 4.52
CA GLY A 36 -5.43 -14.55 3.26
C GLY A 36 -4.28 -13.67 2.78
N GLN A 37 -3.17 -13.57 3.52
CA GLN A 37 -2.06 -12.65 3.21
C GLN A 37 -1.56 -12.80 1.78
N GLN A 38 -1.25 -14.01 1.34
CA GLN A 38 -0.70 -14.25 0.00
C GLN A 38 -1.68 -13.87 -1.10
N PHE A 39 -2.96 -14.24 -0.91
CA PHE A 39 -4.02 -13.88 -1.84
C PHE A 39 -4.23 -12.35 -1.89
N GLY A 40 -4.31 -11.69 -0.74
CA GLY A 40 -4.46 -10.24 -0.68
C GLY A 40 -3.32 -9.48 -1.34
N LEU A 41 -2.07 -9.89 -1.08
CA LEU A 41 -0.90 -9.30 -1.73
C LEU A 41 -0.89 -9.53 -3.24
N LEU A 42 -1.26 -10.71 -3.71
CA LEU A 42 -1.38 -11.00 -5.13
C LEU A 42 -2.44 -10.11 -5.78
N GLN A 43 -3.62 -10.03 -5.17
CA GLN A 43 -4.73 -9.21 -5.66
C GLN A 43 -4.33 -7.73 -5.79
N VAL A 44 -3.70 -7.15 -4.76
CA VAL A 44 -3.21 -5.78 -4.81
C VAL A 44 -2.19 -5.58 -5.93
N LYS A 45 -1.22 -6.49 -6.08
CA LYS A 45 -0.21 -6.41 -7.14
C LYS A 45 -0.82 -6.45 -8.54
N VAL A 46 -1.78 -7.33 -8.78
CA VAL A 46 -2.46 -7.44 -10.08
C VAL A 46 -3.24 -6.17 -10.39
N ILE A 47 -4.08 -5.70 -9.46
CA ILE A 47 -4.89 -4.50 -9.66
C ILE A 47 -4.01 -3.29 -9.91
N MET A 48 -3.01 -3.05 -9.06
CA MET A 48 -2.11 -1.90 -9.19
C MET A 48 -1.26 -1.97 -10.46
N SER A 49 -0.83 -3.18 -10.87
CA SER A 49 -0.12 -3.38 -12.15
C SER A 49 -0.97 -2.96 -13.33
N ILE A 50 -2.25 -3.34 -13.36
CA ILE A 50 -3.18 -2.94 -14.43
C ILE A 50 -3.39 -1.44 -14.41
N LEU A 51 -3.65 -0.86 -13.25
CA LEU A 51 -3.89 0.57 -13.11
C LEU A 51 -2.70 1.40 -13.58
N PHE A 52 -1.50 1.11 -13.10
CA PHE A 52 -0.31 1.91 -13.42
C PHE A 52 0.23 1.70 -14.84
N ARG A 53 -0.12 0.59 -15.49
CA ARG A 53 0.21 0.38 -16.91
C ARG A 53 -0.70 1.15 -17.84
N ASN A 54 -1.92 1.46 -17.40
CA ASN A 54 -2.93 2.10 -18.25
C ASN A 54 -3.15 3.58 -17.92
N PHE A 55 -2.86 3.99 -16.67
CA PHE A 55 -3.17 5.33 -16.19
C PHE A 55 -2.01 5.94 -15.42
N LYS A 56 -1.84 7.26 -15.60
CA LYS A 56 -1.06 8.10 -14.72
C LYS A 56 -1.99 8.72 -13.69
N PHE A 57 -1.60 8.68 -12.41
CA PHE A 57 -2.37 9.26 -11.31
C PHE A 57 -1.62 10.44 -10.71
N GLU A 58 -2.35 11.49 -10.35
CA GLU A 58 -1.84 12.67 -9.69
C GLU A 58 -2.78 13.02 -8.52
N SER A 59 -2.24 13.33 -7.35
CA SER A 59 -3.05 13.81 -6.24
C SER A 59 -3.56 15.22 -6.57
N VAL A 60 -4.85 15.48 -6.35
CA VAL A 60 -5.45 16.79 -6.59
C VAL A 60 -5.06 17.78 -5.50
N ASP A 61 -5.08 17.33 -4.25
CA ASP A 61 -4.90 18.20 -3.10
C ASP A 61 -3.47 18.19 -2.55
N GLY A 62 -2.61 17.26 -3.01
CA GLY A 62 -1.23 17.12 -2.54
C GLY A 62 -1.08 16.76 -1.06
N VAL A 63 -2.19 16.56 -0.37
CA VAL A 63 -2.23 16.23 1.06
C VAL A 63 -2.57 14.76 1.25
N PHE A 64 -1.77 14.08 2.06
CA PHE A 64 -2.06 12.70 2.46
C PHE A 64 -3.02 12.74 3.67
N PRO A 65 -4.19 12.11 3.60
CA PRO A 65 -5.14 12.12 4.71
C PRO A 65 -4.62 11.34 5.91
N ASP A 66 -4.98 11.79 7.11
CA ASP A 66 -4.72 11.05 8.34
C ASP A 66 -5.41 9.69 8.32
N PRO A 67 -4.85 8.67 8.97
CA PRO A 67 -5.49 7.37 9.12
C PRO A 67 -6.70 7.45 10.06
N ASP A 68 -7.76 6.74 9.70
CA ASP A 68 -8.92 6.52 10.55
C ASP A 68 -8.79 5.17 11.28
N TYR A 69 -8.56 5.24 12.57
CA TYR A 69 -8.45 4.06 13.45
C TYR A 69 -9.79 3.64 14.08
N THR A 70 -10.89 4.31 13.75
CA THR A 70 -12.21 3.97 14.32
C THR A 70 -12.87 2.78 13.61
N ALA A 71 -12.46 2.49 12.39
CA ALA A 71 -12.93 1.35 11.63
C ALA A 71 -12.08 0.08 11.90
N MET A 72 -12.68 -1.09 11.72
CA MET A 72 -11.99 -2.38 11.86
C MET A 72 -10.83 -2.51 10.88
N VAL A 73 -10.95 -1.94 9.70
CA VAL A 73 -9.87 -1.82 8.72
C VAL A 73 -9.49 -0.35 8.60
N VAL A 74 -8.25 -0.02 8.94
CA VAL A 74 -7.76 1.35 8.88
C VAL A 74 -7.79 1.87 7.45
N GLY A 75 -8.44 3.00 7.25
CA GLY A 75 -8.53 3.71 5.98
C GLY A 75 -8.20 5.19 6.15
N PRO A 76 -8.31 6.00 5.11
CA PRO A 76 -8.15 7.43 5.21
C PRO A 76 -9.39 8.09 5.86
N LYS A 77 -9.17 9.06 6.76
CA LYS A 77 -10.26 9.85 7.39
C LYS A 77 -11.10 10.62 6.38
N THR A 78 -10.47 11.07 5.30
CA THR A 78 -11.12 11.88 4.26
C THR A 78 -10.90 11.26 2.90
N HIS A 79 -11.74 11.58 1.94
CA HIS A 79 -11.57 11.12 0.57
C HIS A 79 -10.30 11.69 -0.04
N LEU A 80 -9.46 10.83 -0.59
CA LEU A 80 -8.32 11.23 -1.42
C LEU A 80 -8.80 11.36 -2.87
N ARG A 81 -8.76 12.59 -3.39
CA ARG A 81 -9.09 12.85 -4.78
C ARG A 81 -7.86 12.70 -5.67
N VAL A 82 -7.98 11.90 -6.70
CA VAL A 82 -6.93 11.71 -7.70
C VAL A 82 -7.44 12.09 -9.09
N LYS A 83 -6.61 12.77 -9.84
CA LYS A 83 -6.76 12.95 -11.27
C LYS A 83 -6.06 11.80 -11.97
N TYR A 84 -6.69 11.24 -12.99
CA TYR A 84 -6.05 10.21 -13.81
C TYR A 84 -6.02 10.60 -15.27
N THR A 85 -5.00 10.14 -15.97
CA THR A 85 -4.84 10.32 -17.42
C THR A 85 -4.52 8.95 -18.03
N LYS A 86 -5.26 8.57 -19.07
CA LYS A 86 -5.00 7.33 -19.80
C LYS A 86 -3.67 7.44 -20.54
N LEU A 87 -2.83 6.41 -20.42
CA LEU A 87 -1.54 6.36 -21.11
C LEU A 87 -1.73 6.01 -22.60
N PRO A 88 -0.85 6.48 -23.51
CA PRO A 88 -0.98 6.24 -24.95
C PRO A 88 -1.01 4.77 -25.34
N ASN A 89 -0.28 3.91 -24.60
CA ASN A 89 -0.16 2.48 -24.84
C ASN A 89 -1.05 1.66 -23.90
N ALA A 90 -2.09 2.26 -23.34
CA ALA A 90 -3.03 1.56 -22.47
C ALA A 90 -3.74 0.45 -23.25
N PHE A 91 -3.85 -0.73 -22.64
CA PHE A 91 -4.48 -1.92 -23.22
C PHE A 91 -5.87 -2.23 -22.64
N VAL A 92 -6.40 -1.29 -21.86
CA VAL A 92 -7.75 -1.32 -21.27
C VAL A 92 -8.56 -0.12 -21.73
#